data_9c576460e2718aaa0e46dc8caa377263
#
_entry.id   9c576460e2718aaa0e46dc8caa377263
#
_cell.length_a   1.000
_cell.length_b   1.000
_cell.length_c   1.000
_cell.angle_alpha   90.00
_cell.angle_beta   90.00
_cell.angle_gamma   90.00
#
_symmetry.space_group_name_H-M   'P 1'
#
loop_
_entity.id
_entity.type
_entity.pdbx_description
1 polymer ?
#
loop_
_entity_poly.entity_id
_entity_poly.type
_entity_poly.pdbx_seq_one_letter_code
_entity_poly.pdbx_strand_id
1 'polypeptide(L)'
;MHIHQSHDVTYRPPGLVLTDHFFDVPLDYANPGGETITVYAREVVNPQKEAEGLPWLVYFQGGPGFGAPRPSEKSGWLARALQEFRVLLLDQRGTGRSSPVNQQTLAHFDTPAQQADYLKHFRADSIVADAEVIRSKLVGAEERWSLLGQSYGGFCILAYLSAAPQGLKEVFITGGIPSLTRSADEVYLATYRRVGEKNQQYYQRYSGDKEVVWQIVDYLQNHTVLLPSGDQLTPQRFQQLGLAFGASDGFEEIHYLLEEAFVTGPTGAELSYTFLHGIEHLQAFNTNPIFAILHEAIYCQQNASNWSAQRIRSEYPEFDIRQGQPIYFTGEMIYPWMFDEYRELQPLKEAAEILAQYDRWPRLYDLNQLAKNQVPGAAAVYYDDMYVERIYSEETIRAIPGLRAWITNQYEHNGLRADGEAILDRLIRMARGDE
;
A
#
# COMPACT_ATOMS: atom_id res chain seq x y z
N MET A 1 -17.29 17.60 -16.43
CA MET A 1 -16.52 17.92 -17.65
C MET A 1 -15.30 17.00 -17.64
N HIS A 2 -15.41 15.83 -18.32
CA HIS A 2 -14.31 14.86 -18.37
C HIS A 2 -13.21 15.43 -19.26
N ILE A 3 -12.09 15.81 -18.64
CA ILE A 3 -10.87 16.26 -19.35
C ILE A 3 -10.06 15.01 -19.75
N HIS A 4 -10.68 14.01 -20.31
CA HIS A 4 -9.93 12.88 -20.83
C HIS A 4 -9.90 12.94 -22.36
N GLN A 5 -8.73 13.29 -22.89
CA GLN A 5 -8.43 13.03 -24.29
C GLN A 5 -8.33 11.51 -24.45
N SER A 6 -9.23 10.93 -25.23
CA SER A 6 -9.33 9.48 -25.51
C SER A 6 -8.26 9.00 -26.51
N HIS A 7 -7.07 9.54 -26.48
CA HIS A 7 -6.00 9.14 -27.36
C HIS A 7 -4.74 8.77 -26.56
N ASP A 8 -4.17 7.63 -26.88
CA ASP A 8 -2.86 7.22 -26.37
C ASP A 8 -1.82 8.30 -26.71
N VAL A 9 -1.16 8.81 -25.67
CA VAL A 9 -0.12 9.83 -25.83
C VAL A 9 1.21 9.21 -25.50
N THR A 10 2.17 9.34 -26.42
CA THR A 10 3.52 8.81 -26.25
C THR A 10 4.52 9.91 -25.96
N TYR A 11 5.33 9.72 -24.92
CA TYR A 11 6.43 10.59 -24.51
C TYR A 11 7.76 9.85 -24.63
N ARG A 12 8.84 10.57 -24.91
CA ARG A 12 10.18 10.00 -25.11
C ARG A 12 11.23 10.71 -24.24
N PRO A 13 11.16 10.55 -22.90
CA PRO A 13 12.24 11.01 -22.05
C PRO A 13 13.50 10.15 -22.29
N PRO A 14 14.71 10.63 -21.87
CA PRO A 14 15.94 9.91 -22.08
C PRO A 14 15.88 8.46 -21.56
N GLY A 15 16.12 7.50 -22.45
CA GLY A 15 16.18 6.06 -22.10
C GLY A 15 14.83 5.36 -21.94
N LEU A 16 13.70 6.03 -22.15
CA LEU A 16 12.36 5.46 -22.01
C LEU A 16 11.43 5.88 -23.17
N VAL A 17 10.49 5.00 -23.51
CA VAL A 17 9.28 5.34 -24.26
C VAL A 17 8.10 5.12 -23.33
N LEU A 18 7.28 6.14 -23.13
CA LEU A 18 6.14 6.13 -22.24
C LEU A 18 4.86 6.33 -23.06
N THR A 19 3.91 5.41 -22.98
CA THR A 19 2.60 5.58 -23.62
C THR A 19 1.50 5.50 -22.59
N ASP A 20 0.63 6.52 -22.56
CA ASP A 20 -0.50 6.59 -21.66
C ASP A 20 -1.72 5.91 -22.29
N HIS A 21 -2.34 5.02 -21.53
CA HIS A 21 -3.57 4.31 -21.90
C HIS A 21 -4.69 4.62 -20.91
N PHE A 22 -5.92 4.70 -21.40
CA PHE A 22 -7.13 4.91 -20.61
C PHE A 22 -8.17 3.86 -20.99
N PHE A 23 -8.76 3.25 -19.99
CA PHE A 23 -9.75 2.17 -20.16
C PHE A 23 -11.00 2.48 -19.36
N ASP A 24 -12.15 2.52 -20.02
CA ASP A 24 -13.42 2.51 -19.32
C ASP A 24 -13.75 1.09 -18.90
N VAL A 25 -14.05 0.93 -17.61
CA VAL A 25 -14.37 -0.33 -16.95
C VAL A 25 -15.62 -0.17 -16.08
N PRO A 26 -16.38 -1.22 -15.81
CA PRO A 26 -17.53 -1.14 -14.90
C PRO A 26 -17.07 -0.73 -13.49
N LEU A 27 -17.82 0.16 -12.84
CA LEU A 27 -17.68 0.39 -11.41
C LEU A 27 -17.97 -0.90 -10.64
N ASP A 28 -19.10 -1.53 -10.94
CA ASP A 28 -19.56 -2.78 -10.35
C ASP A 28 -19.59 -3.89 -11.42
N TYR A 29 -18.74 -4.89 -11.28
CA TYR A 29 -18.69 -6.04 -12.19
C TYR A 29 -19.90 -7.01 -12.06
N ALA A 30 -20.69 -6.90 -10.99
CA ALA A 30 -21.98 -7.59 -10.91
C ALA A 30 -23.06 -6.89 -11.75
N ASN A 31 -22.86 -5.62 -12.13
CA ASN A 31 -23.74 -4.85 -13.00
C ASN A 31 -22.93 -4.14 -14.11
N PRO A 32 -22.36 -4.89 -15.07
CA PRO A 32 -21.42 -4.33 -16.06
C PRO A 32 -22.04 -3.33 -17.04
N GLY A 33 -23.36 -3.26 -17.13
CA GLY A 33 -24.09 -2.24 -17.92
C GLY A 33 -24.41 -0.95 -17.15
N GLY A 34 -23.97 -0.86 -15.89
CA GLY A 34 -24.19 0.30 -15.02
C GLY A 34 -23.15 1.42 -15.22
N GLU A 35 -22.80 2.06 -14.11
CA GLU A 35 -21.79 3.12 -14.07
C GLU A 35 -20.40 2.59 -14.46
N THR A 36 -19.65 3.40 -15.19
CA THR A 36 -18.26 3.12 -15.57
C THR A 36 -17.30 4.12 -14.92
N ILE A 37 -16.09 3.65 -14.63
CA ILE A 37 -14.96 4.46 -14.21
C ILE A 37 -13.82 4.32 -15.22
N THR A 38 -12.93 5.30 -15.25
CA THR A 38 -11.72 5.24 -16.08
C THR A 38 -10.56 4.69 -15.28
N VAL A 39 -9.88 3.69 -15.82
CA VAL A 39 -8.61 3.16 -15.30
C VAL A 39 -7.47 3.56 -16.23
N TYR A 40 -6.42 4.11 -15.65
CA TYR A 40 -5.23 4.56 -16.35
C TYR A 40 -4.08 3.57 -16.16
N ALA A 41 -3.32 3.35 -17.22
CA ALA A 41 -2.07 2.62 -17.17
C ALA A 41 -1.02 3.29 -18.04
N ARG A 42 0.23 3.26 -17.61
CA ARG A 42 1.38 3.75 -18.38
C ARG A 42 2.23 2.59 -18.85
N GLU A 43 2.30 2.42 -20.14
CA GLU A 43 3.26 1.53 -20.76
C GLU A 43 4.66 2.16 -20.74
N VAL A 44 5.67 1.36 -20.42
CA VAL A 44 7.06 1.75 -20.40
C VAL A 44 7.87 0.74 -21.21
N VAL A 45 8.65 1.22 -22.17
CA VAL A 45 9.47 0.38 -23.05
C VAL A 45 10.87 0.96 -23.17
N ASN A 46 11.86 0.08 -23.28
CA ASN A 46 13.21 0.46 -23.69
C ASN A 46 13.19 0.91 -25.17
N PRO A 47 13.63 2.15 -25.51
CA PRO A 47 13.62 2.65 -26.89
C PRO A 47 14.29 1.73 -27.91
N GLN A 48 15.33 0.99 -27.50
CA GLN A 48 16.04 0.05 -28.36
C GLN A 48 15.25 -1.23 -28.67
N LYS A 49 14.19 -1.49 -27.89
CA LYS A 49 13.34 -2.69 -27.97
C LYS A 49 11.88 -2.38 -28.29
N GLU A 50 11.57 -1.14 -28.65
CA GLU A 50 10.20 -0.68 -28.88
C GLU A 50 9.48 -1.51 -29.96
N ALA A 51 10.21 -1.90 -31.01
CA ALA A 51 9.66 -2.69 -32.09
C ALA A 51 9.65 -4.21 -31.83
N GLU A 52 10.19 -4.67 -30.70
CA GLU A 52 10.20 -6.08 -30.34
C GLU A 52 8.84 -6.48 -29.74
N GLY A 53 8.40 -7.70 -30.02
CA GLY A 53 7.21 -8.32 -29.39
C GLY A 53 7.49 -8.83 -27.97
N LEU A 54 7.93 -7.93 -27.07
CA LEU A 54 8.25 -8.28 -25.71
C LEU A 54 7.02 -8.73 -24.92
N PRO A 55 7.16 -9.72 -24.01
CA PRO A 55 6.08 -10.07 -23.08
C PRO A 55 5.77 -8.90 -22.13
N TRP A 56 4.52 -8.84 -21.65
CA TRP A 56 4.07 -7.81 -20.73
C TRP A 56 4.35 -8.17 -19.28
N LEU A 57 4.78 -7.17 -18.52
CA LEU A 57 4.87 -7.20 -17.05
C LEU A 57 4.02 -6.08 -16.47
N VAL A 58 2.95 -6.42 -15.76
CA VAL A 58 2.11 -5.42 -15.08
C VAL A 58 2.59 -5.24 -13.65
N TYR A 59 2.75 -3.98 -13.25
CA TYR A 59 3.12 -3.62 -11.88
C TYR A 59 1.88 -3.22 -11.08
N PHE A 60 1.65 -3.91 -9.97
CA PHE A 60 0.66 -3.59 -8.96
C PHE A 60 1.32 -2.92 -7.76
N GLN A 61 0.96 -1.66 -7.52
CA GLN A 61 1.45 -0.85 -6.41
C GLN A 61 0.86 -1.33 -5.08
N GLY A 62 1.62 -1.10 -3.99
CA GLY A 62 1.18 -1.30 -2.62
C GLY A 62 0.20 -0.23 -2.12
N GLY A 63 -0.11 -0.29 -0.85
CA GLY A 63 -1.06 0.57 -0.14
C GLY A 63 -2.06 -0.27 0.65
N PRO A 64 -3.38 -0.22 0.33
CA PRO A 64 -4.06 0.25 -0.90
C PRO A 64 -4.03 1.77 -1.11
N GLY A 65 -4.45 2.24 -2.27
CA GLY A 65 -4.75 3.67 -2.47
C GLY A 65 -3.62 4.53 -3.03
N PHE A 66 -2.52 3.93 -3.47
CA PHE A 66 -1.42 4.65 -4.12
C PHE A 66 -1.38 4.36 -5.62
N GLY A 67 -1.12 5.40 -6.43
CA GLY A 67 -0.86 5.25 -7.85
C GLY A 67 0.51 4.60 -8.12
N ALA A 68 0.66 4.01 -9.29
CA ALA A 68 1.93 3.46 -9.72
C ALA A 68 3.01 4.56 -9.85
N PRO A 69 4.30 4.24 -9.66
CA PRO A 69 5.37 5.22 -9.76
C PRO A 69 5.44 5.88 -11.14
N ARG A 70 5.92 7.11 -11.18
CA ARG A 70 6.14 7.86 -12.42
C ARG A 70 7.64 7.89 -12.72
N PRO A 71 8.14 7.00 -13.60
CA PRO A 71 9.57 6.90 -13.85
C PRO A 71 10.09 8.15 -14.55
N SER A 72 11.18 8.71 -14.01
CA SER A 72 11.97 9.78 -14.64
C SER A 72 13.20 9.22 -15.36
N GLU A 73 13.60 8.00 -14.99
CA GLU A 73 14.79 7.33 -15.53
C GLU A 73 14.63 5.80 -15.51
N LYS A 74 15.53 5.12 -16.19
CA LYS A 74 15.64 3.66 -16.20
C LYS A 74 16.54 3.22 -15.02
N SER A 75 15.95 2.94 -13.87
CA SER A 75 16.66 2.56 -12.65
C SER A 75 15.93 1.48 -11.86
N GLY A 76 16.61 0.88 -10.88
CA GLY A 76 16.07 -0.14 -9.96
C GLY A 76 15.40 -1.32 -10.67
N TRP A 77 14.29 -1.80 -10.13
CA TRP A 77 13.53 -2.92 -10.71
C TRP A 77 13.06 -2.67 -12.15
N LEU A 78 12.77 -1.40 -12.50
CA LEU A 78 12.34 -1.05 -13.86
C LEU A 78 13.47 -1.26 -14.87
N ALA A 79 14.72 -0.96 -14.47
CA ALA A 79 15.87 -1.21 -15.32
C ALA A 79 16.03 -2.71 -15.65
N ARG A 80 15.82 -3.58 -14.64
CA ARG A 80 15.84 -5.03 -14.83
C ARG A 80 14.66 -5.51 -15.68
N ALA A 81 13.45 -5.04 -15.39
CA ALA A 81 12.26 -5.42 -16.14
C ALA A 81 12.37 -5.07 -17.64
N LEU A 82 12.84 -3.87 -17.96
CA LEU A 82 12.99 -3.39 -19.35
C LEU A 82 14.07 -4.11 -20.16
N GLN A 83 14.81 -5.06 -19.56
CA GLN A 83 15.71 -5.93 -20.30
C GLN A 83 14.94 -7.00 -21.10
N GLU A 84 13.76 -7.41 -20.65
CA GLU A 84 13.01 -8.52 -21.27
C GLU A 84 11.49 -8.32 -21.33
N PHE A 85 10.95 -7.23 -20.73
CA PHE A 85 9.52 -6.96 -20.70
C PHE A 85 9.17 -5.60 -21.28
N ARG A 86 7.95 -5.49 -21.74
CA ARG A 86 7.16 -4.29 -21.86
C ARG A 86 6.41 -4.10 -20.54
N VAL A 87 6.64 -3.01 -19.83
CA VAL A 87 6.13 -2.80 -18.48
C VAL A 87 4.85 -1.97 -18.53
N LEU A 88 3.81 -2.39 -17.80
CA LEU A 88 2.58 -1.62 -17.61
C LEU A 88 2.48 -1.19 -16.15
N LEU A 89 2.60 0.10 -15.90
CA LEU A 89 2.42 0.74 -14.59
C LEU A 89 0.93 1.06 -14.45
N LEU A 90 0.20 0.22 -13.72
CA LEU A 90 -1.24 0.35 -13.53
C LEU A 90 -1.53 1.24 -12.33
N ASP A 91 -2.19 2.37 -12.55
CA ASP A 91 -2.90 3.04 -11.47
C ASP A 91 -4.15 2.21 -11.16
N GLN A 92 -4.16 1.55 -10.02
CA GLN A 92 -5.34 0.80 -9.58
C GLN A 92 -6.54 1.75 -9.46
N ARG A 93 -7.77 1.23 -9.66
CA ARG A 93 -8.98 2.05 -9.55
C ARG A 93 -8.98 2.93 -8.29
N GLY A 94 -9.37 4.16 -8.42
CA GLY A 94 -9.40 5.15 -7.34
C GLY A 94 -8.06 5.84 -7.05
N THR A 95 -6.99 5.48 -7.76
CA THR A 95 -5.65 6.02 -7.51
C THR A 95 -5.09 6.79 -8.71
N GLY A 96 -4.15 7.69 -8.47
CA GLY A 96 -3.44 8.41 -9.52
C GLY A 96 -4.37 9.06 -10.54
N ARG A 97 -4.33 8.58 -11.80
CA ARG A 97 -5.20 9.04 -12.88
C ARG A 97 -6.41 8.12 -13.14
N SER A 98 -6.62 7.10 -12.31
CA SER A 98 -7.70 6.11 -12.44
C SER A 98 -8.93 6.51 -11.63
N SER A 99 -9.76 7.46 -12.14
CA SER A 99 -10.94 7.99 -11.44
C SER A 99 -10.64 8.21 -9.96
N PRO A 100 -9.72 9.15 -9.62
CA PRO A 100 -9.12 9.23 -8.30
C PRO A 100 -10.16 9.46 -7.21
N VAL A 101 -10.03 8.72 -6.12
CA VAL A 101 -10.84 8.88 -4.91
C VAL A 101 -10.16 9.89 -3.99
N ASN A 102 -10.85 10.99 -3.74
CA ASN A 102 -10.47 12.01 -2.78
C ASN A 102 -11.72 12.74 -2.28
N GLN A 103 -11.58 13.65 -1.31
CA GLN A 103 -12.73 14.41 -0.79
C GLN A 103 -13.49 15.18 -1.89
N GLN A 104 -12.80 15.71 -2.91
CA GLN A 104 -13.41 16.48 -3.98
C GLN A 104 -14.29 15.58 -4.87
N THR A 105 -13.79 14.40 -5.22
CA THR A 105 -14.53 13.45 -6.05
C THR A 105 -15.66 12.76 -5.28
N LEU A 106 -15.53 12.58 -3.98
CA LEU A 106 -16.59 12.01 -3.14
C LEU A 106 -17.64 13.04 -2.69
N ALA A 107 -17.35 14.34 -2.81
CA ALA A 107 -18.27 15.41 -2.40
C ALA A 107 -19.54 15.51 -3.26
N HIS A 108 -19.61 14.84 -4.43
CA HIS A 108 -20.82 14.82 -5.23
C HIS A 108 -21.85 13.75 -4.80
N PHE A 109 -21.49 12.89 -3.86
CA PHE A 109 -22.46 11.96 -3.26
C PHE A 109 -23.23 12.67 -2.14
N ASP A 110 -24.55 12.55 -2.16
CA ASP A 110 -25.43 13.27 -1.23
C ASP A 110 -25.36 12.70 0.21
N THR A 111 -24.97 11.43 0.37
CA THR A 111 -24.98 10.74 1.65
C THR A 111 -23.73 9.88 1.89
N PRO A 112 -23.33 9.70 3.15
CA PRO A 112 -22.25 8.76 3.51
C PRO A 112 -22.51 7.32 3.06
N ALA A 113 -23.77 6.90 3.00
CA ALA A 113 -24.15 5.59 2.52
C ALA A 113 -23.84 5.41 1.02
N GLN A 114 -24.07 6.44 0.20
CA GLN A 114 -23.68 6.44 -1.22
C GLN A 114 -22.16 6.43 -1.39
N GLN A 115 -21.43 7.20 -0.58
CA GLN A 115 -19.97 7.18 -0.56
C GLN A 115 -19.43 5.77 -0.23
N ALA A 116 -19.97 5.14 0.82
CA ALA A 116 -19.59 3.79 1.21
C ALA A 116 -19.94 2.75 0.13
N ASP A 117 -21.12 2.89 -0.50
CA ASP A 117 -21.55 2.02 -1.59
C ASP A 117 -20.65 2.11 -2.81
N TYR A 118 -20.18 3.31 -3.15
CA TYR A 118 -19.18 3.53 -4.18
C TYR A 118 -17.81 2.92 -3.79
N LEU A 119 -17.31 3.22 -2.59
CA LEU A 119 -15.98 2.84 -2.14
C LEU A 119 -15.78 1.32 -1.98
N LYS A 120 -16.84 0.55 -1.71
CA LYS A 120 -16.73 -0.91 -1.60
C LYS A 120 -16.24 -1.60 -2.88
N HIS A 121 -16.31 -0.93 -4.03
CA HIS A 121 -15.85 -1.44 -5.31
C HIS A 121 -14.36 -1.22 -5.60
N PHE A 122 -13.56 -0.75 -4.61
CA PHE A 122 -12.16 -0.39 -4.82
C PHE A 122 -11.18 -1.37 -4.15
N ARG A 123 -11.55 -2.65 -4.03
CA ARG A 123 -10.70 -3.72 -3.50
C ARG A 123 -10.03 -4.57 -4.59
N ALA A 124 -9.23 -5.55 -4.14
CA ALA A 124 -8.45 -6.43 -5.00
C ALA A 124 -9.29 -7.21 -6.03
N ASP A 125 -10.49 -7.64 -5.67
CA ASP A 125 -11.42 -8.33 -6.57
C ASP A 125 -11.77 -7.50 -7.82
N SER A 126 -12.13 -6.24 -7.62
CA SER A 126 -12.42 -5.32 -8.74
C SER A 126 -11.15 -4.90 -9.49
N ILE A 127 -10.02 -4.73 -8.79
CA ILE A 127 -8.71 -4.44 -9.42
C ILE A 127 -8.29 -5.56 -10.37
N VAL A 128 -8.51 -6.82 -9.98
CA VAL A 128 -8.24 -7.99 -10.82
C VAL A 128 -9.15 -8.00 -12.04
N ALA A 129 -10.43 -7.69 -11.87
CA ALA A 129 -11.36 -7.62 -12.99
C ALA A 129 -11.00 -6.50 -13.99
N ASP A 130 -10.56 -5.32 -13.50
CA ASP A 130 -10.00 -4.26 -14.35
C ASP A 130 -8.80 -4.76 -15.15
N ALA A 131 -7.88 -5.44 -14.48
CA ALA A 131 -6.68 -5.96 -15.12
C ALA A 131 -7.01 -6.96 -16.23
N GLU A 132 -8.02 -7.83 -16.07
CA GLU A 132 -8.49 -8.74 -17.10
C GLU A 132 -9.12 -8.02 -18.30
N VAL A 133 -9.89 -6.95 -18.07
CA VAL A 133 -10.42 -6.11 -19.15
C VAL A 133 -9.28 -5.45 -19.92
N ILE A 134 -8.28 -4.91 -19.21
CA ILE A 134 -7.11 -4.26 -19.80
C ILE A 134 -6.27 -5.27 -20.58
N ARG A 135 -6.01 -6.46 -19.99
CA ARG A 135 -5.27 -7.55 -20.67
C ARG A 135 -5.93 -7.91 -21.98
N SER A 136 -7.23 -8.15 -21.96
CA SER A 136 -7.96 -8.53 -23.17
C SER A 136 -7.90 -7.47 -24.27
N LYS A 137 -7.96 -6.17 -23.90
CA LYS A 137 -7.91 -5.06 -24.86
C LYS A 137 -6.52 -4.77 -25.38
N LEU A 138 -5.49 -4.85 -24.51
CA LEU A 138 -4.13 -4.40 -24.82
C LEU A 138 -3.24 -5.51 -25.37
N VAL A 139 -3.40 -6.73 -24.85
CA VAL A 139 -2.54 -7.88 -25.17
C VAL A 139 -3.27 -8.90 -26.04
N GLY A 140 -4.54 -9.12 -25.77
CA GLY A 140 -5.40 -10.12 -26.41
C GLY A 140 -6.04 -11.07 -25.41
N ALA A 141 -7.26 -11.55 -25.72
CA ALA A 141 -8.04 -12.39 -24.81
C ALA A 141 -7.32 -13.71 -24.46
N GLU A 142 -6.62 -14.30 -25.42
CA GLU A 142 -5.91 -15.60 -25.26
C GLU A 142 -4.45 -15.42 -24.79
N GLU A 143 -3.93 -14.21 -24.79
CA GLU A 143 -2.55 -13.93 -24.41
C GLU A 143 -2.42 -13.78 -22.90
N ARG A 144 -1.24 -14.13 -22.39
CA ARG A 144 -0.89 -14.07 -20.96
C ARG A 144 0.12 -12.99 -20.70
N TRP A 145 0.06 -12.40 -19.51
CA TRP A 145 1.06 -11.48 -19.04
C TRP A 145 1.67 -11.92 -17.70
N SER A 146 2.78 -11.30 -17.33
CA SER A 146 3.44 -11.49 -16.03
C SER A 146 3.05 -10.36 -15.08
N LEU A 147 3.10 -10.62 -13.77
CA LEU A 147 2.79 -9.62 -12.75
C LEU A 147 3.96 -9.42 -11.81
N LEU A 148 4.18 -8.17 -11.40
CA LEU A 148 5.03 -7.78 -10.27
C LEU A 148 4.16 -7.02 -9.27
N GLY A 149 4.07 -7.50 -8.03
CA GLY A 149 3.32 -6.85 -6.96
C GLY A 149 4.17 -6.55 -5.74
N GLN A 150 4.05 -5.32 -5.23
CA GLN A 150 4.70 -4.90 -4.00
C GLN A 150 3.62 -4.69 -2.93
N SER A 151 3.83 -5.26 -1.71
CA SER A 151 2.90 -5.08 -0.59
C SER A 151 1.47 -5.48 -0.98
N TYR A 152 0.47 -4.61 -0.84
CA TYR A 152 -0.92 -4.85 -1.29
C TYR A 152 -1.03 -5.27 -2.77
N GLY A 153 -0.07 -4.88 -3.63
CA GLY A 153 0.00 -5.39 -4.99
C GLY A 153 0.17 -6.91 -5.05
N GLY A 154 0.85 -7.49 -4.08
CA GLY A 154 0.94 -8.94 -3.92
C GLY A 154 -0.39 -9.58 -3.48
N PHE A 155 -1.18 -8.90 -2.64
CA PHE A 155 -2.55 -9.32 -2.29
C PHE A 155 -3.43 -9.38 -3.55
N CYS A 156 -3.31 -8.37 -4.42
CA CYS A 156 -3.98 -8.36 -5.72
C CYS A 156 -3.53 -9.53 -6.61
N ILE A 157 -2.23 -9.88 -6.60
CA ILE A 157 -1.73 -11.05 -7.36
C ILE A 157 -2.33 -12.35 -6.85
N LEU A 158 -2.44 -12.57 -5.53
CA LEU A 158 -3.09 -13.77 -5.00
C LEU A 158 -4.58 -13.83 -5.32
N ALA A 159 -5.26 -12.69 -5.30
CA ALA A 159 -6.64 -12.59 -5.77
C ALA A 159 -6.74 -12.92 -7.28
N TYR A 160 -5.76 -12.51 -8.07
CA TYR A 160 -5.70 -12.82 -9.50
C TYR A 160 -5.46 -14.31 -9.76
N LEU A 161 -4.50 -14.94 -9.04
CA LEU A 161 -4.28 -16.39 -9.10
C LEU A 161 -5.52 -17.19 -8.71
N SER A 162 -6.34 -16.62 -7.84
CA SER A 162 -7.61 -17.20 -7.41
C SER A 162 -8.72 -17.05 -8.46
N ALA A 163 -8.85 -15.89 -9.10
CA ALA A 163 -9.97 -15.53 -9.95
C ALA A 163 -9.74 -15.84 -11.44
N ALA A 164 -8.52 -15.57 -11.95
CA ALA A 164 -8.22 -15.64 -13.38
C ALA A 164 -6.78 -16.11 -13.69
N PRO A 165 -6.31 -17.25 -13.15
CA PRO A 165 -4.94 -17.73 -13.35
C PRO A 165 -4.59 -18.00 -14.82
N GLN A 166 -5.59 -18.26 -15.67
CA GLN A 166 -5.37 -18.51 -17.09
C GLN A 166 -4.78 -17.30 -17.85
N GLY A 167 -5.00 -16.08 -17.37
CA GLY A 167 -4.42 -14.84 -17.91
C GLY A 167 -2.95 -14.61 -17.51
N LEU A 168 -2.39 -15.47 -16.66
CA LEU A 168 -1.08 -15.28 -16.06
C LEU A 168 -0.02 -16.22 -16.64
N LYS A 169 1.18 -15.67 -16.90
CA LYS A 169 2.36 -16.41 -17.33
C LYS A 169 3.26 -16.75 -16.14
N GLU A 170 3.62 -15.78 -15.34
CA GLU A 170 4.46 -15.90 -14.15
C GLU A 170 4.18 -14.71 -13.20
N VAL A 171 4.45 -14.87 -11.90
CA VAL A 171 4.20 -13.83 -10.91
C VAL A 171 5.38 -13.60 -9.98
N PHE A 172 5.65 -12.34 -9.66
CA PHE A 172 6.71 -11.89 -8.77
C PHE A 172 6.11 -11.03 -7.67
N ILE A 173 6.40 -11.34 -6.41
CA ILE A 173 5.79 -10.67 -5.25
C ILE A 173 6.90 -10.23 -4.29
N THR A 174 6.80 -9.01 -3.78
CA THR A 174 7.74 -8.47 -2.78
C THR A 174 6.98 -7.94 -1.57
N GLY A 175 7.24 -8.51 -0.37
CA GLY A 175 6.60 -8.09 0.89
C GLY A 175 5.07 -8.09 0.83
N GLY A 176 4.45 -8.98 0.05
CA GLY A 176 3.02 -8.89 -0.27
C GLY A 176 2.28 -10.24 -0.29
N ILE A 177 2.67 -11.18 0.54
CA ILE A 177 1.94 -12.45 0.68
C ILE A 177 1.06 -12.40 1.93
N PRO A 178 -0.27 -12.14 1.79
CA PRO A 178 -1.18 -12.10 2.93
C PRO A 178 -1.51 -13.50 3.44
N SER A 179 -2.12 -13.58 4.62
CA SER A 179 -2.88 -14.76 5.01
C SER A 179 -4.12 -14.92 4.11
N LEU A 180 -4.43 -16.15 3.75
CA LEU A 180 -5.64 -16.47 2.98
C LEU A 180 -6.90 -16.57 3.85
N THR A 181 -6.75 -16.74 5.16
CA THR A 181 -7.86 -17.12 6.05
C THR A 181 -7.94 -16.35 7.38
N ARG A 182 -6.85 -15.66 7.79
CA ARG A 182 -6.81 -14.92 9.05
C ARG A 182 -7.71 -13.69 8.99
N SER A 183 -8.38 -13.42 10.10
CA SER A 183 -9.16 -12.19 10.29
C SER A 183 -8.25 -10.97 10.45
N ALA A 184 -8.80 -9.77 10.30
CA ALA A 184 -8.09 -8.53 10.58
C ALA A 184 -7.54 -8.50 12.02
N ASP A 185 -8.29 -9.02 13.01
CA ASP A 185 -7.84 -9.12 14.40
C ASP A 185 -6.56 -9.94 14.53
N GLU A 186 -6.50 -11.13 13.92
CA GLU A 186 -5.31 -11.98 13.94
C GLU A 186 -4.11 -11.31 13.26
N VAL A 187 -4.35 -10.56 12.19
CA VAL A 187 -3.29 -9.78 11.52
C VAL A 187 -2.76 -8.71 12.46
N TYR A 188 -3.63 -7.93 13.11
CA TYR A 188 -3.18 -6.87 14.02
C TYR A 188 -2.53 -7.41 15.29
N LEU A 189 -2.97 -8.56 15.84
CA LEU A 189 -2.25 -9.23 16.91
C LEU A 189 -0.79 -9.54 16.53
N ALA A 190 -0.54 -9.96 15.29
CA ALA A 190 0.82 -10.21 14.83
C ALA A 190 1.60 -8.91 14.57
N THR A 191 1.00 -7.93 13.88
CA THR A 191 1.68 -6.69 13.49
C THR A 191 1.97 -5.78 14.69
N TYR A 192 1.10 -5.68 15.70
CA TYR A 192 1.41 -4.96 16.94
C TYR A 192 2.65 -5.49 17.65
N ARG A 193 2.79 -6.83 17.72
CA ARG A 193 3.99 -7.45 18.27
C ARG A 193 5.24 -7.04 17.49
N ARG A 194 5.20 -7.10 16.15
CA ARG A 194 6.32 -6.68 15.27
C ARG A 194 6.67 -5.21 15.45
N VAL A 195 5.66 -4.36 15.54
CA VAL A 195 5.87 -2.92 15.78
C VAL A 195 6.48 -2.68 17.16
N GLY A 196 6.09 -3.44 18.18
CA GLY A 196 6.73 -3.42 19.49
C GLY A 196 8.22 -3.79 19.43
N GLU A 197 8.57 -4.87 18.69
CA GLU A 197 9.95 -5.28 18.44
C GLU A 197 10.75 -4.19 17.70
N LYS A 198 10.15 -3.52 16.67
CA LYS A 198 10.77 -2.40 15.96
C LYS A 198 11.02 -1.19 16.86
N ASN A 199 10.09 -0.83 17.74
CA ASN A 199 10.31 0.23 18.73
C ASN A 199 11.47 -0.08 19.67
N GLN A 200 11.60 -1.34 20.12
CA GLN A 200 12.74 -1.75 20.96
C GLN A 200 14.05 -1.61 20.20
N GLN A 201 14.11 -2.07 18.93
CA GLN A 201 15.31 -1.93 18.08
C GLN A 201 15.64 -0.45 17.83
N TYR A 202 14.65 0.39 17.56
CA TYR A 202 14.83 1.83 17.39
C TYR A 202 15.47 2.47 18.62
N TYR A 203 14.91 2.26 19.81
CA TYR A 203 15.43 2.82 21.05
C TYR A 203 16.71 2.17 21.56
N GLN A 204 17.08 1.00 21.05
CA GLN A 204 18.42 0.44 21.25
C GLN A 204 19.47 1.18 20.42
N ARG A 205 19.12 1.55 19.18
CA ARG A 205 19.99 2.30 18.26
C ARG A 205 20.08 3.77 18.67
N TYR A 206 18.96 4.39 18.97
CA TYR A 206 18.83 5.82 19.29
C TYR A 206 18.28 6.03 20.71
N SER A 207 19.07 5.67 21.71
CA SER A 207 18.60 5.68 23.12
C SER A 207 18.24 7.08 23.64
N GLY A 208 18.87 8.14 23.11
CA GLY A 208 18.60 9.53 23.46
C GLY A 208 17.22 10.02 23.01
N ASP A 209 16.67 9.42 21.97
CA ASP A 209 15.39 9.84 21.41
C ASP A 209 14.21 9.61 22.37
N LYS A 210 14.37 8.70 23.36
CA LYS A 210 13.34 8.51 24.40
C LYS A 210 12.99 9.80 25.11
N GLU A 211 14.00 10.59 25.44
CA GLU A 211 13.81 11.88 26.11
C GLU A 211 13.19 12.91 25.18
N VAL A 212 13.65 12.99 23.94
CA VAL A 212 13.13 13.94 22.94
C VAL A 212 11.66 13.63 22.64
N VAL A 213 11.31 12.35 22.46
CA VAL A 213 9.94 11.90 22.23
C VAL A 213 9.04 12.26 23.41
N TRP A 214 9.54 12.10 24.64
CA TRP A 214 8.81 12.54 25.84
C TRP A 214 8.57 14.04 25.86
N GLN A 215 9.58 14.85 25.57
CA GLN A 215 9.45 16.31 25.53
C GLN A 215 8.43 16.75 24.47
N ILE A 216 8.45 16.11 23.28
CA ILE A 216 7.45 16.39 22.23
C ILE A 216 6.04 16.05 22.71
N VAL A 217 5.84 14.86 23.28
CA VAL A 217 4.51 14.43 23.73
C VAL A 217 4.00 15.29 24.88
N ASP A 218 4.85 15.63 25.86
CA ASP A 218 4.51 16.56 26.93
C ASP A 218 4.12 17.93 26.37
N TYR A 219 4.87 18.43 25.39
CA TYR A 219 4.53 19.68 24.73
C TYR A 219 3.16 19.62 24.03
N LEU A 220 2.88 18.53 23.31
CA LEU A 220 1.59 18.31 22.61
C LEU A 220 0.41 18.13 23.57
N GLN A 221 0.63 17.61 24.80
CA GLN A 221 -0.40 17.50 25.82
C GLN A 221 -0.76 18.84 26.45
N ASN A 222 0.18 19.79 26.46
CA ASN A 222 0.02 21.09 27.13
C ASN A 222 -0.25 22.25 26.15
N HIS A 223 -0.10 22.04 24.83
CA HIS A 223 -0.26 23.07 23.81
C HIS A 223 -1.08 22.55 22.63
N THR A 224 -1.93 23.41 22.09
CA THR A 224 -2.56 23.14 20.77
C THR A 224 -1.56 23.47 19.67
N VAL A 225 -1.05 22.46 18.97
CA VAL A 225 -0.08 22.60 17.90
C VAL A 225 -0.76 22.31 16.56
N LEU A 226 -0.56 23.21 15.60
CA LEU A 226 -1.07 23.03 14.25
C LEU A 226 0.07 22.68 13.29
N LEU A 227 -0.16 21.71 12.43
CA LEU A 227 0.67 21.41 11.26
C LEU A 227 0.54 22.53 10.21
N PRO A 228 1.44 22.64 9.23
CA PRO A 228 1.36 23.64 8.18
C PRO A 228 0.03 23.68 7.40
N SER A 229 -0.64 22.54 7.23
CA SER A 229 -1.99 22.44 6.62
C SER A 229 -3.11 23.02 7.48
N GLY A 230 -2.86 23.25 8.77
CA GLY A 230 -3.85 23.66 9.77
C GLY A 230 -4.48 22.50 10.54
N ASP A 231 -4.10 21.26 10.27
CA ASP A 231 -4.49 20.10 11.07
C ASP A 231 -3.84 20.15 12.45
N GLN A 232 -4.54 19.65 13.47
CA GLN A 232 -3.94 19.52 14.78
C GLN A 232 -2.97 18.34 14.84
N LEU A 233 -1.76 18.57 15.37
CA LEU A 233 -0.84 17.52 15.76
C LEU A 233 -1.15 17.08 17.20
N THR A 234 -1.68 15.88 17.36
CA THR A 234 -1.92 15.27 18.67
C THR A 234 -0.83 14.25 19.03
N PRO A 235 -0.67 13.85 20.29
CA PRO A 235 0.24 12.80 20.68
C PRO A 235 0.00 11.48 19.93
N GLN A 236 -1.23 11.09 19.69
CA GLN A 236 -1.56 9.86 18.95
C GLN A 236 -1.24 9.97 17.46
N ARG A 237 -1.42 11.14 16.85
CA ARG A 237 -1.01 11.41 15.47
C ARG A 237 0.52 11.41 15.35
N PHE A 238 1.23 11.92 16.35
CA PHE A 238 2.68 11.83 16.41
C PHE A 238 3.17 10.37 16.51
N GLN A 239 2.50 9.50 17.29
CA GLN A 239 2.86 8.09 17.35
C GLN A 239 2.77 7.37 15.99
N GLN A 240 1.96 7.85 15.05
CA GLN A 240 1.84 7.24 13.71
C GLN A 240 3.11 7.38 12.84
N LEU A 241 4.08 8.18 13.24
CA LEU A 241 5.38 8.25 12.58
C LEU A 241 6.09 6.90 12.54
N GLY A 242 5.77 5.98 13.44
CA GLY A 242 6.30 4.62 13.43
C GLY A 242 5.90 3.80 12.20
N LEU A 243 4.99 4.29 11.37
CA LEU A 243 4.78 3.73 10.02
C LEU A 243 6.09 3.68 9.22
N ALA A 244 7.04 4.60 9.43
CA ALA A 244 8.34 4.60 8.77
C ALA A 244 9.23 3.41 9.15
N PHE A 245 9.06 2.80 10.33
CA PHE A 245 9.94 1.76 10.86
C PHE A 245 9.97 0.46 10.05
N GLY A 246 9.04 0.28 9.14
CA GLY A 246 9.06 -0.85 8.20
C GLY A 246 9.96 -0.66 6.99
N ALA A 247 10.58 0.50 6.82
CA ALA A 247 11.57 0.77 5.79
C ALA A 247 12.99 0.64 6.34
N SER A 248 13.95 0.27 5.48
CA SER A 248 15.35 0.08 5.85
C SER A 248 16.05 1.36 6.34
N ASP A 249 15.54 2.50 5.92
CA ASP A 249 15.98 3.88 6.26
C ASP A 249 15.03 4.58 7.24
N GLY A 250 13.98 3.90 7.72
CA GLY A 250 12.92 4.52 8.50
C GLY A 250 13.33 4.92 9.92
N PHE A 251 14.27 4.21 10.52
CA PHE A 251 14.80 4.60 11.84
C PHE A 251 15.58 5.89 11.75
N GLU A 252 16.42 6.03 10.73
CA GLU A 252 17.21 7.22 10.47
C GLU A 252 16.31 8.41 10.12
N GLU A 253 15.28 8.19 9.31
CA GLU A 253 14.32 9.22 8.93
C GLU A 253 13.63 9.83 10.16
N ILE A 254 13.18 9.01 11.10
CA ILE A 254 12.54 9.51 12.33
C ILE A 254 13.57 10.14 13.27
N HIS A 255 14.76 9.53 13.43
CA HIS A 255 15.81 10.08 14.27
C HIS A 255 16.22 11.50 13.84
N TYR A 256 16.53 11.69 12.56
CA TYR A 256 16.93 13.00 12.04
C TYR A 256 15.78 14.03 12.07
N LEU A 257 14.53 13.58 11.92
CA LEU A 257 13.38 14.45 12.13
C LEU A 257 13.31 14.93 13.61
N LEU A 258 13.57 14.06 14.58
CA LEU A 258 13.54 14.41 16.01
C LEU A 258 14.68 15.36 16.40
N GLU A 259 15.85 15.31 15.74
CA GLU A 259 16.94 16.27 15.97
C GLU A 259 16.52 17.73 15.72
N GLU A 260 15.56 17.93 14.81
CA GLU A 260 15.05 19.24 14.43
C GLU A 260 13.77 19.65 15.18
N ALA A 261 13.37 18.88 16.23
CA ALA A 261 12.06 19.05 16.86
C ALA A 261 11.85 20.42 17.50
N PHE A 262 12.84 20.98 18.19
CA PHE A 262 12.69 22.21 18.97
C PHE A 262 13.56 23.35 18.49
N VAL A 263 13.00 24.56 18.60
CA VAL A 263 13.71 25.85 18.44
C VAL A 263 13.42 26.77 19.64
N THR A 264 14.28 27.74 19.86
CA THR A 264 14.05 28.79 20.87
C THR A 264 13.26 29.93 20.22
N GLY A 265 11.96 29.99 20.51
CA GLY A 265 11.08 31.07 20.10
C GLY A 265 11.03 32.20 21.13
N PRO A 266 10.20 33.25 20.88
CA PRO A 266 10.08 34.42 21.77
C PRO A 266 9.58 34.10 23.19
N THR A 267 8.84 32.99 23.36
CA THR A 267 8.23 32.59 24.63
C THR A 267 8.91 31.37 25.26
N GLY A 268 9.97 30.85 24.67
CA GLY A 268 10.70 29.68 25.13
C GLY A 268 10.87 28.62 24.02
N ALA A 269 11.06 27.37 24.42
CA ALA A 269 11.13 26.26 23.46
C ALA A 269 9.77 26.01 22.81
N GLU A 270 9.77 25.87 21.47
CA GLU A 270 8.59 25.55 20.68
C GLU A 270 8.95 24.55 19.59
N LEU A 271 7.95 23.77 19.11
CA LEU A 271 8.18 22.84 18.00
C LEU A 271 8.49 23.60 16.72
N SER A 272 9.57 23.19 16.04
CA SER A 272 10.06 23.90 14.87
C SER A 272 9.14 23.73 13.67
N TYR A 273 9.11 24.71 12.79
CA TYR A 273 8.39 24.61 11.51
C TYR A 273 8.91 23.44 10.65
N THR A 274 10.22 23.21 10.61
CA THR A 274 10.87 22.11 9.87
C THR A 274 10.35 20.76 10.35
N PHE A 275 10.30 20.56 11.66
CA PHE A 275 9.77 19.34 12.27
C PHE A 275 8.28 19.12 11.92
N LEU A 276 7.44 20.15 12.10
CA LEU A 276 6.01 20.05 11.81
C LEU A 276 5.74 19.76 10.33
N HIS A 277 6.49 20.39 9.43
CA HIS A 277 6.40 20.14 7.99
C HIS A 277 6.88 18.72 7.63
N GLY A 278 7.94 18.23 8.28
CA GLY A 278 8.43 16.88 8.11
C GLY A 278 7.41 15.82 8.53
N ILE A 279 6.74 16.02 9.68
CA ILE A 279 5.65 15.15 10.13
C ILE A 279 4.54 15.09 9.07
N GLU A 280 4.09 16.22 8.58
CA GLU A 280 3.02 16.29 7.59
C GLU A 280 3.39 15.57 6.29
N HIS A 281 4.65 15.69 5.86
CA HIS A 281 5.16 15.04 4.66
C HIS A 281 5.18 13.50 4.78
N LEU A 282 5.43 12.97 5.96
CA LEU A 282 5.44 11.53 6.23
C LEU A 282 4.03 10.90 6.34
N GLN A 283 2.99 11.71 6.47
CA GLN A 283 1.62 11.24 6.68
C GLN A 283 0.76 11.39 5.41
N ALA A 284 0.81 10.41 4.52
CA ALA A 284 0.17 10.45 3.21
C ALA A 284 -1.36 10.19 3.21
N PHE A 285 -2.03 10.13 4.37
CA PHE A 285 -3.46 9.78 4.47
C PHE A 285 -4.37 10.82 3.82
N ASN A 286 -4.02 12.10 3.93
CA ASN A 286 -4.79 13.20 3.34
C ASN A 286 -4.84 13.15 1.81
N THR A 287 -3.78 12.70 1.16
CA THR A 287 -3.69 12.60 -0.30
C THR A 287 -4.09 11.23 -0.83
N ASN A 288 -4.18 10.22 0.03
CA ASN A 288 -4.52 8.84 -0.34
C ASN A 288 -5.60 8.28 0.60
N PRO A 289 -6.83 8.79 0.56
CA PRO A 289 -7.89 8.42 1.51
C PRO A 289 -8.28 6.94 1.45
N ILE A 290 -8.12 6.27 0.31
CA ILE A 290 -8.33 4.81 0.21
C ILE A 290 -7.42 4.07 1.19
N PHE A 291 -6.20 4.55 1.42
CA PHE A 291 -5.26 3.95 2.37
C PHE A 291 -5.83 3.91 3.79
N ALA A 292 -6.54 4.96 4.20
CA ALA A 292 -7.23 4.97 5.48
C ALA A 292 -8.56 4.17 5.46
N ILE A 293 -9.40 4.40 4.44
CA ILE A 293 -10.79 3.91 4.43
C ILE A 293 -10.87 2.40 4.18
N LEU A 294 -10.03 1.87 3.28
CA LEU A 294 -10.10 0.48 2.86
C LEU A 294 -8.97 -0.40 3.41
N HIS A 295 -8.08 0.15 4.24
CA HIS A 295 -6.93 -0.61 4.73
C HIS A 295 -7.36 -1.91 5.46
N GLU A 296 -8.26 -1.82 6.42
CA GLU A 296 -8.73 -3.01 7.14
C GLU A 296 -9.58 -3.93 6.24
N ALA A 297 -10.28 -3.36 5.25
CA ALA A 297 -11.11 -4.13 4.33
C ALA A 297 -10.31 -5.10 3.44
N ILE A 298 -8.98 -4.89 3.26
CA ILE A 298 -8.14 -5.83 2.50
C ILE A 298 -8.03 -7.21 3.16
N TYR A 299 -8.29 -7.31 4.46
CA TYR A 299 -8.28 -8.55 5.24
C TYR A 299 -9.68 -9.17 5.38
N CYS A 300 -10.74 -8.45 5.02
CA CYS A 300 -12.11 -8.88 5.26
C CYS A 300 -12.65 -9.79 4.15
N GLN A 301 -13.17 -10.94 4.54
CA GLN A 301 -13.82 -11.93 3.68
C GLN A 301 -15.07 -12.47 4.38
N GLN A 302 -16.26 -11.95 4.04
CA GLN A 302 -17.55 -12.29 4.69
C GLN A 302 -17.58 -11.95 6.20
N ASN A 303 -16.85 -10.93 6.61
CA ASN A 303 -16.79 -10.41 7.96
C ASN A 303 -16.46 -8.92 7.92
N ALA A 304 -16.78 -8.21 8.99
CA ALA A 304 -16.45 -6.81 9.20
C ALA A 304 -15.16 -6.66 10.01
N SER A 305 -14.41 -5.59 9.80
CA SER A 305 -13.22 -5.27 10.62
C SER A 305 -13.62 -4.69 11.98
N ASN A 306 -14.66 -3.86 12.02
CA ASN A 306 -15.10 -3.13 13.22
C ASN A 306 -13.93 -2.42 13.92
N TRP A 307 -13.06 -1.76 13.14
CA TRP A 307 -11.87 -1.08 13.65
C TRP A 307 -10.95 -2.01 14.43
N SER A 308 -10.51 -3.08 13.78
CA SER A 308 -9.65 -4.12 14.38
C SER A 308 -8.41 -3.54 15.04
N ALA A 309 -7.69 -2.64 14.38
CA ALA A 309 -6.48 -2.02 14.95
C ALA A 309 -6.77 -1.31 16.28
N GLN A 310 -7.89 -0.57 16.35
CA GLN A 310 -8.30 0.12 17.56
C GLN A 310 -8.67 -0.85 18.69
N ARG A 311 -9.37 -1.93 18.37
CA ARG A 311 -9.80 -2.91 19.38
C ARG A 311 -8.61 -3.71 19.91
N ILE A 312 -7.74 -4.17 19.02
CA ILE A 312 -6.57 -4.98 19.37
C ILE A 312 -5.52 -4.16 20.13
N ARG A 313 -5.46 -2.83 19.92
CA ARG A 313 -4.55 -1.95 20.69
C ARG A 313 -4.66 -2.15 22.19
N SER A 314 -5.85 -2.46 22.71
CA SER A 314 -6.07 -2.66 24.15
C SER A 314 -5.27 -3.84 24.74
N GLU A 315 -4.82 -4.77 23.90
CA GLU A 315 -4.00 -5.91 24.30
C GLU A 315 -2.50 -5.57 24.36
N TYR A 316 -2.11 -4.37 23.90
CA TYR A 316 -0.74 -3.87 23.81
C TYR A 316 -0.57 -2.55 24.57
N PRO A 317 -0.61 -2.58 25.93
CA PRO A 317 -0.56 -1.39 26.76
C PRO A 317 0.77 -0.62 26.69
N GLU A 318 1.81 -1.18 26.07
CA GLU A 318 3.09 -0.49 25.79
C GLU A 318 2.95 0.64 24.77
N PHE A 319 1.88 0.67 23.98
CA PHE A 319 1.59 1.78 23.08
C PHE A 319 0.83 2.94 23.75
N ASP A 320 0.38 2.77 25.00
CA ASP A 320 -0.24 3.85 25.76
C ASP A 320 0.84 4.84 26.23
N ILE A 321 0.48 6.12 26.20
CA ILE A 321 1.34 7.19 26.74
C ILE A 321 1.26 7.16 28.26
N ARG A 322 2.31 6.68 28.91
CA ARG A 322 2.40 6.56 30.37
C ARG A 322 3.67 7.20 30.88
N GLN A 323 3.54 8.01 31.93
CA GLN A 323 4.70 8.67 32.53
C GLN A 323 5.76 7.65 32.98
N GLY A 324 7.02 7.94 32.67
CA GLY A 324 8.16 7.10 33.04
C GLY A 324 8.36 5.85 32.18
N GLN A 325 7.55 5.64 31.14
CA GLN A 325 7.73 4.58 30.19
C GLN A 325 8.15 5.14 28.81
N PRO A 326 8.94 4.43 28.00
CA PRO A 326 9.17 4.82 26.61
C PRO A 326 7.85 4.92 25.86
N ILE A 327 7.68 5.95 25.05
CA ILE A 327 6.51 6.10 24.18
C ILE A 327 6.78 5.33 22.90
N TYR A 328 5.95 4.31 22.62
CA TYR A 328 6.06 3.53 21.40
C TYR A 328 5.28 4.20 20.26
N PHE A 329 5.90 4.20 19.09
CA PHE A 329 5.28 4.59 17.84
C PHE A 329 4.40 3.44 17.31
N THR A 330 3.26 3.77 16.69
CA THR A 330 2.39 2.78 16.06
C THR A 330 2.86 2.46 14.64
N GLY A 331 2.37 1.35 14.07
CA GLY A 331 2.72 0.94 12.71
C GLY A 331 1.64 1.27 11.68
N GLU A 332 1.44 0.37 10.72
CA GLU A 332 0.43 0.47 9.67
C GLU A 332 -0.96 0.12 10.21
N MET A 333 -1.48 1.00 11.06
CA MET A 333 -2.73 0.84 11.78
C MET A 333 -3.64 2.02 11.55
N ILE A 334 -4.88 1.74 11.17
CA ILE A 334 -5.89 2.77 10.93
C ILE A 334 -6.86 2.81 12.11
N TYR A 335 -7.12 4.01 12.59
CA TYR A 335 -7.94 4.26 13.76
C TYR A 335 -9.13 5.16 13.44
N PRO A 336 -10.28 5.00 14.12
CA PRO A 336 -11.44 5.86 13.89
C PRO A 336 -11.18 7.34 14.17
N TRP A 337 -10.31 7.68 15.15
CA TRP A 337 -9.97 9.06 15.48
C TRP A 337 -9.23 9.78 14.34
N MET A 338 -8.59 9.07 13.39
CA MET A 338 -7.97 9.70 12.22
C MET A 338 -8.99 10.48 11.39
N PHE A 339 -10.23 10.02 11.35
CA PHE A 339 -11.33 10.71 10.67
C PHE A 339 -11.88 11.92 11.46
N ASP A 340 -11.33 12.21 12.61
CA ASP A 340 -11.57 13.45 13.35
C ASP A 340 -10.39 14.43 13.24
N GLU A 341 -9.16 13.92 13.09
CA GLU A 341 -7.93 14.72 13.18
C GLU A 341 -7.31 15.07 11.81
N TYR A 342 -7.49 14.22 10.80
CA TYR A 342 -7.01 14.49 9.44
C TYR A 342 -8.11 15.20 8.66
N ARG A 343 -7.89 16.46 8.33
CA ARG A 343 -8.87 17.34 7.69
C ARG A 343 -9.51 16.75 6.44
N GLU A 344 -8.69 16.12 5.59
CA GLU A 344 -9.15 15.55 4.33
C GLU A 344 -9.91 14.22 4.52
N LEU A 345 -9.78 13.59 5.69
CA LEU A 345 -10.54 12.40 6.07
C LEU A 345 -11.86 12.72 6.80
N GLN A 346 -11.97 13.89 7.45
CA GLN A 346 -13.15 14.28 8.22
C GLN A 346 -14.48 14.13 7.44
N PRO A 347 -14.59 14.57 6.16
CA PRO A 347 -15.82 14.42 5.39
C PRO A 347 -16.19 12.97 5.10
N LEU A 348 -15.28 12.03 5.32
CA LEU A 348 -15.43 10.62 5.00
C LEU A 348 -15.70 9.75 6.24
N LYS A 349 -15.80 10.36 7.43
CA LYS A 349 -15.93 9.67 8.72
C LYS A 349 -17.09 8.68 8.74
N GLU A 350 -18.29 9.15 8.38
CA GLU A 350 -19.48 8.30 8.41
C GLU A 350 -19.42 7.18 7.35
N ALA A 351 -18.84 7.45 6.18
CA ALA A 351 -18.62 6.41 5.18
C ALA A 351 -17.62 5.36 5.65
N ALA A 352 -16.55 5.77 6.33
CA ALA A 352 -15.56 4.87 6.92
C ALA A 352 -16.19 3.99 8.02
N GLU A 353 -17.05 4.56 8.85
CA GLU A 353 -17.80 3.80 9.87
C GLU A 353 -18.72 2.74 9.27
N ILE A 354 -19.45 3.09 8.19
CA ILE A 354 -20.29 2.14 7.47
C ILE A 354 -19.43 1.00 6.89
N LEU A 355 -18.28 1.30 6.30
CA LEU A 355 -17.38 0.30 5.71
C LEU A 355 -16.70 -0.57 6.76
N ALA A 356 -16.33 -0.01 7.92
CA ALA A 356 -15.77 -0.78 9.03
C ALA A 356 -16.77 -1.82 9.57
N GLN A 357 -18.08 -1.51 9.55
CA GLN A 357 -19.16 -2.40 9.97
C GLN A 357 -19.68 -3.31 8.84
N TYR A 358 -19.22 -3.14 7.61
CA TYR A 358 -19.69 -3.93 6.48
C TYR A 358 -19.17 -5.38 6.56
N ASP A 359 -20.07 -6.34 6.67
CA ASP A 359 -19.77 -7.76 6.88
C ASP A 359 -19.94 -8.63 5.63
N ARG A 360 -20.44 -8.04 4.51
CA ARG A 360 -20.72 -8.75 3.27
C ARG A 360 -19.62 -8.64 2.23
N TRP A 361 -18.37 -8.41 2.68
CA TRP A 361 -17.23 -8.40 1.77
C TRP A 361 -17.11 -9.71 1.01
N PRO A 362 -17.01 -9.72 -0.33
CA PRO A 362 -16.83 -10.95 -1.08
C PRO A 362 -15.49 -11.63 -0.70
N ARG A 363 -15.42 -12.95 -0.91
CA ARG A 363 -14.17 -13.68 -0.75
C ARG A 363 -13.17 -13.22 -1.81
N LEU A 364 -11.94 -12.99 -1.37
CA LEU A 364 -10.81 -12.61 -2.24
C LEU A 364 -10.05 -13.85 -2.74
N TYR A 365 -10.08 -14.94 -1.97
CA TYR A 365 -9.25 -16.12 -2.24
C TYR A 365 -10.12 -17.39 -2.34
N ASP A 366 -10.06 -18.06 -3.49
CA ASP A 366 -10.55 -19.42 -3.64
C ASP A 366 -9.43 -20.40 -3.33
N LEU A 367 -9.47 -20.99 -2.13
CA LEU A 367 -8.45 -21.93 -1.65
C LEU A 367 -8.32 -23.16 -2.53
N ASN A 368 -9.43 -23.62 -3.13
CA ASN A 368 -9.42 -24.79 -4.03
C ASN A 368 -8.73 -24.48 -5.36
N GLN A 369 -8.89 -23.27 -5.87
CA GLN A 369 -8.20 -22.81 -7.08
C GLN A 369 -6.71 -22.61 -6.79
N LEU A 370 -6.38 -21.94 -5.69
CA LEU A 370 -4.99 -21.71 -5.29
C LEU A 370 -4.23 -23.02 -5.03
N ALA A 371 -4.87 -24.02 -4.41
CA ALA A 371 -4.28 -25.36 -4.21
C ALA A 371 -3.99 -26.14 -5.52
N LYS A 372 -4.57 -25.70 -6.64
CA LYS A 372 -4.34 -26.26 -7.98
C LYS A 372 -3.50 -25.34 -8.87
N ASN A 373 -2.86 -24.33 -8.29
CA ASN A 373 -2.09 -23.36 -9.06
C ASN A 373 -1.05 -24.01 -9.94
N GLN A 374 -0.93 -23.55 -11.17
CA GLN A 374 0.08 -23.98 -12.14
C GLN A 374 0.93 -22.80 -12.65
N VAL A 375 0.58 -21.59 -12.24
CA VAL A 375 1.34 -20.38 -12.61
C VAL A 375 2.63 -20.35 -11.78
N PRO A 376 3.80 -20.37 -12.41
CA PRO A 376 5.06 -20.27 -11.68
C PRO A 376 5.19 -18.89 -11.04
N GLY A 377 5.71 -18.86 -9.82
CA GLY A 377 5.91 -17.61 -9.11
C GLY A 377 7.02 -17.64 -8.10
N ALA A 378 7.50 -16.47 -7.73
CA ALA A 378 8.46 -16.29 -6.64
C ALA A 378 8.09 -15.08 -5.78
N ALA A 379 8.36 -15.18 -4.48
CA ALA A 379 8.08 -14.14 -3.52
C ALA A 379 9.29 -13.85 -2.63
N ALA A 380 9.68 -12.59 -2.51
CA ALA A 380 10.54 -12.10 -1.46
C ALA A 380 9.71 -11.86 -0.20
N VAL A 381 10.04 -12.58 0.87
CA VAL A 381 9.41 -12.48 2.20
C VAL A 381 10.44 -11.94 3.15
N TYR A 382 10.17 -10.77 3.74
CA TYR A 382 11.12 -10.12 4.62
C TYR A 382 10.94 -10.63 6.05
N TYR A 383 12.06 -10.96 6.70
CA TYR A 383 12.07 -11.71 7.96
C TYR A 383 11.44 -10.93 9.12
N ASP A 384 11.73 -9.62 9.21
CA ASP A 384 11.27 -8.72 10.26
C ASP A 384 10.21 -7.73 9.77
N ASP A 385 9.47 -8.10 8.70
CA ASP A 385 8.40 -7.26 8.14
C ASP A 385 7.34 -6.97 9.21
N MET A 386 7.10 -5.68 9.45
CA MET A 386 6.12 -5.24 10.45
C MET A 386 4.74 -4.96 9.87
N TYR A 387 4.58 -5.03 8.54
CA TYR A 387 3.31 -4.83 7.85
C TYR A 387 2.69 -6.15 7.41
N VAL A 388 3.50 -7.07 6.88
CA VAL A 388 3.03 -8.36 6.37
C VAL A 388 3.74 -9.48 7.14
N GLU A 389 3.04 -10.06 8.11
CA GLU A 389 3.60 -11.09 9.00
C GLU A 389 4.15 -12.29 8.22
N ARG A 390 5.45 -12.53 8.37
CA ARG A 390 6.19 -13.59 7.68
C ARG A 390 5.60 -14.99 7.89
N ILE A 391 5.17 -15.31 9.10
CA ILE A 391 4.62 -16.65 9.41
C ILE A 391 3.36 -16.91 8.57
N TYR A 392 2.51 -15.89 8.39
CA TYR A 392 1.31 -15.99 7.56
C TYR A 392 1.66 -16.09 6.07
N SER A 393 2.72 -15.40 5.65
CA SER A 393 3.24 -15.52 4.28
C SER A 393 3.73 -16.94 4.00
N GLU A 394 4.46 -17.55 4.94
CA GLU A 394 4.93 -18.94 4.81
C GLU A 394 3.77 -19.94 4.77
N GLU A 395 2.73 -19.78 5.61
CA GLU A 395 1.51 -20.59 5.57
C GLU A 395 0.85 -20.53 4.18
N THR A 396 0.70 -19.33 3.64
CA THR A 396 0.09 -19.10 2.33
C THR A 396 0.91 -19.72 1.20
N ILE A 397 2.22 -19.52 1.19
CA ILE A 397 3.10 -20.08 0.14
C ILE A 397 3.07 -21.60 0.12
N ARG A 398 3.05 -22.25 1.31
CA ARG A 398 2.92 -23.71 1.39
C ARG A 398 1.60 -24.22 0.81
N ALA A 399 0.55 -23.41 0.79
CA ALA A 399 -0.76 -23.76 0.25
C ALA A 399 -0.88 -23.60 -1.28
N ILE A 400 0.10 -22.93 -1.93
CA ILE A 400 0.04 -22.58 -3.36
C ILE A 400 1.19 -23.27 -4.10
N PRO A 401 0.94 -24.38 -4.82
CA PRO A 401 1.95 -25.03 -5.63
C PRO A 401 2.57 -24.08 -6.66
N GLY A 402 3.87 -24.20 -6.89
CA GLY A 402 4.59 -23.38 -7.89
C GLY A 402 4.98 -21.98 -7.41
N LEU A 403 4.56 -21.53 -6.23
CA LEU A 403 5.00 -20.30 -5.62
C LEU A 403 6.21 -20.57 -4.70
N ARG A 404 7.37 -20.01 -5.03
CA ARG A 404 8.63 -20.20 -4.32
C ARG A 404 8.92 -19.01 -3.40
N ALA A 405 9.36 -19.27 -2.16
CA ALA A 405 9.72 -18.24 -1.19
C ALA A 405 11.23 -17.99 -1.17
N TRP A 406 11.61 -16.72 -1.19
CA TRP A 406 12.91 -16.24 -0.73
C TRP A 406 12.71 -15.48 0.57
N ILE A 407 12.99 -16.13 1.71
CA ILE A 407 12.92 -15.51 3.03
C ILE A 407 14.28 -14.88 3.31
N THR A 408 14.29 -13.57 3.61
CA THR A 408 15.53 -12.83 3.81
C THR A 408 15.38 -11.75 4.90
N ASN A 409 16.45 -11.54 5.66
CA ASN A 409 16.63 -10.42 6.60
C ASN A 409 17.57 -9.34 6.05
N GLN A 410 17.92 -9.42 4.78
CA GLN A 410 18.81 -8.44 4.13
C GLN A 410 18.08 -7.13 3.85
N TYR A 411 16.77 -7.20 3.71
CA TYR A 411 15.92 -6.06 3.37
C TYR A 411 14.74 -5.97 4.35
N GLU A 412 14.20 -4.77 4.49
CA GLU A 412 12.92 -4.47 5.11
C GLU A 412 11.80 -4.45 4.04
N HIS A 413 10.58 -4.09 4.43
CA HIS A 413 9.41 -4.07 3.54
C HIS A 413 9.62 -3.29 2.22
N ASN A 414 10.45 -2.26 2.25
CA ASN A 414 10.79 -1.44 1.10
C ASN A 414 11.87 -2.04 0.17
N GLY A 415 12.17 -3.34 0.27
CA GLY A 415 13.28 -3.99 -0.47
C GLY A 415 13.28 -3.69 -1.97
N LEU A 416 12.10 -3.72 -2.62
CA LEU A 416 12.00 -3.40 -4.05
C LEU A 416 12.44 -1.96 -4.38
N ARG A 417 12.29 -1.02 -3.44
CA ARG A 417 12.82 0.36 -3.56
C ARG A 417 14.32 0.40 -3.28
N ALA A 418 14.77 -0.38 -2.30
CA ALA A 418 16.17 -0.35 -1.84
C ALA A 418 17.13 -1.02 -2.84
N ASP A 419 16.75 -2.18 -3.40
CA ASP A 419 17.59 -2.96 -4.32
C ASP A 419 16.74 -3.71 -5.36
N GLY A 420 15.92 -2.97 -6.07
CA GLY A 420 14.90 -3.55 -6.94
C GLY A 420 15.45 -4.33 -8.12
N GLU A 421 16.63 -3.99 -8.63
CA GLU A 421 17.27 -4.71 -9.75
C GLU A 421 17.65 -6.14 -9.32
N ALA A 422 18.36 -6.28 -8.21
CA ALA A 422 18.79 -7.57 -7.70
C ALA A 422 17.58 -8.43 -7.24
N ILE A 423 16.60 -7.81 -6.59
CA ILE A 423 15.41 -8.52 -6.11
C ILE A 423 14.59 -9.06 -7.29
N LEU A 424 14.27 -8.23 -8.28
CA LEU A 424 13.48 -8.70 -9.43
C LEU A 424 14.23 -9.75 -10.24
N ASP A 425 15.55 -9.58 -10.44
CA ASP A 425 16.38 -10.57 -11.14
C ASP A 425 16.29 -11.94 -10.45
N ARG A 426 16.44 -11.94 -9.12
CA ARG A 426 16.34 -13.17 -8.34
C ARG A 426 14.96 -13.81 -8.42
N LEU A 427 13.89 -13.04 -8.28
CA LEU A 427 12.52 -13.57 -8.39
C LEU A 427 12.24 -14.16 -9.77
N ILE A 428 12.74 -13.55 -10.84
CA ILE A 428 12.61 -14.09 -12.20
C ILE A 428 13.32 -15.46 -12.29
N ARG A 429 14.58 -15.55 -11.86
CA ARG A 429 15.34 -16.82 -11.89
C ARG A 429 14.67 -17.91 -11.06
N MET A 430 14.22 -17.58 -9.84
CA MET A 430 13.50 -18.50 -8.97
C MET A 430 12.21 -19.01 -9.62
N ALA A 431 11.35 -18.12 -10.16
CA ALA A 431 10.10 -18.53 -10.77
C ALA A 431 10.31 -19.45 -11.98
N ARG A 432 11.40 -19.25 -12.74
CA ARG A 432 11.75 -20.04 -13.92
C ARG A 432 12.55 -21.32 -13.62
N GLY A 433 13.02 -21.47 -12.40
CA GLY A 433 13.75 -22.67 -11.97
C GLY A 433 15.25 -22.61 -12.23
N ASP A 434 15.79 -21.43 -12.46
CA ASP A 434 17.22 -21.19 -12.68
C ASP A 434 17.98 -20.98 -11.35
N GLU A 435 17.23 -20.88 -10.23
CA GLU A 435 17.75 -20.79 -8.86
C GLU A 435 16.88 -21.59 -7.88
#